data_0065bd0711dccaba122070346c48f90b
#
_entry.id   0065bd0711dccaba122070346c48f90b
#
_cell.length_a   1.000
_cell.length_b   1.000
_cell.length_c   1.000
_cell.angle_alpha   90.00
_cell.angle_beta   90.00
_cell.angle_gamma   90.00
#
_symmetry.space_group_name_H-M   'P 1'
#
loop_
_entity.id
_entity.type
_entity.pdbx_description
1 polymer ?
#
loop_
_entity_poly.entity_id
_entity_poly.type
_entity_poly.pdbx_seq_one_letter_code
_entity_poly.pdbx_strand_id
1 'polypeptide(L)'
;NAGAVTHVIGVDPSRESWVLAQPKVSDAKVPIEYCEASAEDIPLDSDSIDTAVITYTLCTISNPEQALSEVARVLRPGGLVLVAEHALAPDASVRKWQHRLDGLWGKIAGGCHINRDIRGLLDSSALAVDEWQGMYLPQTPRVAGYNVWGSATLR
;
A
#
# COMPACT_ATOMS: atom_id res chain seq x y z
N ASN A 1 -0.56 10.04 -18.29
CA ASN A 1 -1.74 10.82 -18.69
C ASN A 1 -2.70 10.92 -17.50
N ALA A 2 -2.49 11.92 -16.63
CA ALA A 2 -3.38 12.19 -15.49
C ALA A 2 -4.82 12.60 -15.90
N GLY A 3 -5.13 12.63 -17.18
CA GLY A 3 -6.45 12.98 -17.70
C GLY A 3 -7.42 11.81 -17.90
N ALA A 4 -7.04 10.60 -17.52
CA ALA A 4 -7.84 9.40 -17.81
C ALA A 4 -8.54 8.80 -16.56
N VAL A 5 -8.32 9.33 -15.35
CA VAL A 5 -9.04 8.85 -14.15
C VAL A 5 -10.45 9.40 -14.17
N THR A 6 -11.42 8.49 -14.24
CA THR A 6 -12.85 8.82 -14.30
C THR A 6 -13.59 8.48 -13.02
N HIS A 7 -13.06 7.57 -12.21
CA HIS A 7 -13.66 7.12 -10.96
C HIS A 7 -12.58 6.55 -10.03
N VAL A 8 -12.73 6.73 -8.73
CA VAL A 8 -11.86 6.17 -7.69
C VAL A 8 -12.70 5.41 -6.68
N ILE A 9 -12.26 4.22 -6.30
CA ILE A 9 -12.85 3.43 -5.21
C ILE A 9 -11.83 3.37 -4.08
N GLY A 10 -12.15 3.95 -2.93
CA GLY A 10 -11.33 3.88 -1.73
C GLY A 10 -11.75 2.68 -0.88
N VAL A 11 -10.90 1.67 -0.82
CA VAL A 11 -11.12 0.48 0.03
C VAL A 11 -10.39 0.67 1.35
N ASP A 12 -11.13 0.73 2.44
CA ASP A 12 -10.60 0.89 3.80
C ASP A 12 -11.62 0.33 4.82
N PRO A 13 -11.21 -0.52 5.79
CA PRO A 13 -12.14 -1.04 6.79
C PRO A 13 -12.52 -0.02 7.85
N SER A 14 -11.84 1.14 7.93
CA SER A 14 -12.09 2.16 8.92
C SER A 14 -13.04 3.24 8.41
N ARG A 15 -14.26 3.20 8.89
CA ARG A 15 -15.25 4.25 8.64
C ARG A 15 -14.83 5.61 9.20
N GLU A 16 -14.06 5.62 10.28
CA GLU A 16 -13.52 6.83 10.89
C GLU A 16 -12.51 7.50 9.96
N SER A 17 -11.63 6.72 9.32
CA SER A 17 -10.69 7.23 8.29
C SER A 17 -11.44 7.87 7.14
N TRP A 18 -12.53 7.26 6.69
CA TRP A 18 -13.38 7.81 5.64
C TRP A 18 -14.03 9.15 6.04
N VAL A 19 -14.55 9.25 7.27
CA VAL A 19 -15.11 10.52 7.79
C VAL A 19 -14.06 11.63 7.79
N LEU A 20 -12.83 11.32 8.19
CA LEU A 20 -11.73 12.29 8.16
C LEU A 20 -11.32 12.70 6.74
N ALA A 21 -11.50 11.82 5.75
CA ALA A 21 -11.19 12.09 4.36
C ALA A 21 -12.22 12.99 3.65
N GLN A 22 -13.46 13.09 4.17
CA GLN A 22 -14.60 13.77 3.53
C GLN A 22 -14.28 15.17 2.98
N PRO A 23 -13.57 16.07 3.68
CA PRO A 23 -13.26 17.39 3.13
C PRO A 23 -12.45 17.31 1.82
N LYS A 24 -11.50 16.38 1.73
CA LYS A 24 -10.70 16.17 0.52
C LYS A 24 -11.48 15.46 -0.58
N VAL A 25 -12.33 14.51 -0.20
CA VAL A 25 -13.23 13.81 -1.13
C VAL A 25 -14.19 14.80 -1.79
N SER A 26 -14.75 15.75 -1.03
CA SER A 26 -15.67 16.78 -1.55
C SER A 26 -14.97 17.74 -2.52
N ASP A 27 -13.68 17.97 -2.38
CA ASP A 27 -12.89 18.82 -3.27
C ASP A 27 -12.35 18.07 -4.51
N ALA A 28 -12.56 16.76 -4.58
CA ALA A 28 -12.04 15.95 -5.66
C ALA A 28 -12.72 16.26 -7.00
N LYS A 29 -11.92 16.25 -8.08
CA LYS A 29 -12.42 16.51 -9.45
C LYS A 29 -13.03 15.29 -10.12
N VAL A 30 -12.91 14.13 -9.50
CA VAL A 30 -13.47 12.85 -9.97
C VAL A 30 -14.30 12.23 -8.86
N PRO A 31 -15.34 11.47 -9.19
CA PRO A 31 -16.12 10.74 -8.19
C PRO A 31 -15.22 9.79 -7.38
N ILE A 32 -15.36 9.84 -6.04
CA ILE A 32 -14.69 8.92 -5.12
C ILE A 32 -15.77 8.18 -4.34
N GLU A 33 -15.78 6.86 -4.49
CA GLU A 33 -16.68 5.95 -3.77
C GLU A 33 -15.93 5.30 -2.61
N TYR A 34 -16.61 5.15 -1.47
CA TYR A 34 -16.07 4.41 -0.33
C TYR A 34 -16.59 2.98 -0.31
N CYS A 35 -15.66 2.07 -0.22
CA CYS A 35 -15.90 0.64 -0.03
C CYS A 35 -15.37 0.25 1.36
N GLU A 36 -16.28 0.02 2.32
CA GLU A 36 -15.92 -0.44 3.67
C GLU A 36 -15.57 -1.92 3.62
N ALA A 37 -14.31 -2.23 3.34
CA ALA A 37 -13.80 -3.59 3.22
C ALA A 37 -12.31 -3.67 3.53
N SER A 38 -11.84 -4.87 3.86
CA SER A 38 -10.40 -5.16 3.93
C SER A 38 -9.82 -5.35 2.52
N ALA A 39 -8.57 -4.93 2.32
CA ALA A 39 -7.85 -5.26 1.10
C ALA A 39 -7.56 -6.78 0.95
N GLU A 40 -7.78 -7.57 2.01
CA GLU A 40 -7.70 -9.03 2.00
C GLU A 40 -8.96 -9.72 1.43
N ASP A 41 -10.06 -8.95 1.25
CA ASP A 41 -11.35 -9.41 0.69
C ASP A 41 -12.05 -8.21 0.02
N ILE A 42 -11.64 -7.91 -1.20
CA ILE A 42 -12.13 -6.74 -1.96
C ILE A 42 -13.43 -7.10 -2.68
N PRO A 43 -14.58 -6.48 -2.35
CA PRO A 43 -15.87 -6.82 -2.92
C PRO A 43 -16.07 -6.17 -4.31
N LEU A 44 -15.12 -6.37 -5.20
CA LEU A 44 -15.14 -5.95 -6.60
C LEU A 44 -14.99 -7.16 -7.50
N ASP A 45 -15.53 -7.07 -8.70
CA ASP A 45 -15.40 -8.12 -9.70
C ASP A 45 -13.93 -8.29 -10.15
N SER A 46 -13.58 -9.50 -10.57
CA SER A 46 -12.30 -9.75 -11.22
C SER A 46 -12.17 -8.91 -12.49
N ASP A 47 -10.96 -8.50 -12.84
CA ASP A 47 -10.66 -7.74 -14.06
C ASP A 47 -11.48 -6.45 -14.21
N SER A 48 -11.80 -5.78 -13.09
CA SER A 48 -12.65 -4.58 -13.10
C SER A 48 -11.88 -3.25 -12.97
N ILE A 49 -10.63 -3.28 -12.48
CA ILE A 49 -9.83 -2.11 -12.12
C ILE A 49 -8.64 -1.95 -13.07
N ASP A 50 -8.40 -0.73 -13.53
CA ASP A 50 -7.25 -0.41 -14.42
C ASP A 50 -5.98 -0.13 -13.61
N THR A 51 -6.11 0.51 -12.44
CA THR A 51 -4.97 0.90 -11.59
C THR A 51 -5.32 0.75 -10.11
N ALA A 52 -4.49 0.05 -9.36
CA ALA A 52 -4.55 0.01 -7.91
C ALA A 52 -3.45 0.91 -7.31
N VAL A 53 -3.79 1.67 -6.27
CA VAL A 53 -2.83 2.48 -5.50
C VAL A 53 -2.80 1.95 -4.07
N ILE A 54 -1.63 1.53 -3.61
CA ILE A 54 -1.40 0.94 -2.29
C ILE A 54 -0.47 1.87 -1.50
N THR A 55 -0.98 2.46 -0.42
CA THR A 55 -0.19 3.40 0.39
C THR A 55 -0.31 3.06 1.87
N TYR A 56 0.81 2.76 2.52
CA TYR A 56 0.90 2.44 3.95
C TYR A 56 -0.11 1.35 4.39
N THR A 57 -0.44 0.44 3.49
CA THR A 57 -1.37 -0.67 3.70
C THR A 57 -0.61 -1.98 3.92
N LEU A 58 0.30 -2.33 3.01
CA LEU A 58 1.04 -3.58 3.09
C LEU A 58 1.92 -3.66 4.34
N CYS A 59 2.41 -2.53 4.86
CA CYS A 59 3.16 -2.51 6.11
C CYS A 59 2.28 -2.74 7.35
N THR A 60 0.95 -2.60 7.24
CA THR A 60 0.02 -2.62 8.37
C THR A 60 -0.90 -3.84 8.39
N ILE A 61 -1.36 -4.26 7.22
CA ILE A 61 -2.37 -5.33 7.07
C ILE A 61 -1.90 -6.68 7.61
N SER A 62 -2.82 -7.51 8.09
CA SER A 62 -2.49 -8.80 8.74
C SER A 62 -1.95 -9.83 7.76
N ASN A 63 -2.55 -9.93 6.58
CA ASN A 63 -2.14 -10.87 5.53
C ASN A 63 -1.87 -10.14 4.21
N PRO A 64 -0.66 -9.57 4.03
CA PRO A 64 -0.31 -8.83 2.83
C PRO A 64 -0.26 -9.68 1.56
N GLU A 65 0.02 -10.99 1.67
CA GLU A 65 0.00 -11.91 0.55
C GLU A 65 -1.42 -12.07 0.00
N GLN A 66 -2.42 -12.20 0.89
CA GLN A 66 -3.83 -12.25 0.52
C GLN A 66 -4.28 -10.93 -0.11
N ALA A 67 -3.87 -9.80 0.45
CA ALA A 67 -4.19 -8.50 -0.11
C ALA A 67 -3.63 -8.32 -1.53
N LEU A 68 -2.39 -8.74 -1.77
CA LEU A 68 -1.78 -8.73 -3.11
C LEU A 68 -2.47 -9.70 -4.08
N SER A 69 -2.98 -10.83 -3.59
CA SER A 69 -3.79 -11.75 -4.39
C SER A 69 -5.12 -11.11 -4.83
N GLU A 70 -5.81 -10.42 -3.91
CA GLU A 70 -7.03 -9.70 -4.22
C GLU A 70 -6.79 -8.51 -5.17
N VAL A 71 -5.72 -7.75 -4.96
CA VAL A 71 -5.32 -6.69 -5.90
C VAL A 71 -5.07 -7.26 -7.29
N ALA A 72 -4.36 -8.39 -7.40
CA ALA A 72 -4.13 -9.05 -8.69
C ALA A 72 -5.44 -9.56 -9.32
N ARG A 73 -6.39 -10.05 -8.53
CA ARG A 73 -7.68 -10.54 -9.00
C ARG A 73 -8.55 -9.43 -9.59
N VAL A 74 -8.61 -8.27 -8.93
CA VAL A 74 -9.45 -7.16 -9.41
C VAL A 74 -8.84 -6.37 -10.55
N LEU A 75 -7.51 -6.42 -10.72
CA LEU A 75 -6.82 -5.76 -11.81
C LEU A 75 -7.11 -6.44 -13.14
N ARG A 76 -7.32 -5.65 -14.16
CA ARG A 76 -7.37 -6.11 -15.56
C ARG A 76 -6.00 -6.61 -16.01
N PRO A 77 -5.95 -7.52 -17.00
CA PRO A 77 -4.68 -7.89 -17.62
C PRO A 77 -3.90 -6.66 -18.08
N GLY A 78 -2.63 -6.53 -17.66
CA GLY A 78 -1.79 -5.36 -17.88
C GLY A 78 -2.13 -4.15 -17.02
N GLY A 79 -2.98 -4.32 -16.00
CA GLY A 79 -3.31 -3.28 -15.02
C GLY A 79 -2.10 -2.86 -14.18
N LEU A 80 -2.08 -1.62 -13.75
CA LEU A 80 -0.98 -0.97 -13.06
C LEU A 80 -1.19 -0.99 -11.53
N VAL A 81 -0.14 -1.27 -10.78
CA VAL A 81 -0.09 -1.06 -9.32
C VAL A 81 0.93 0.04 -9.02
N LEU A 82 0.52 1.03 -8.23
CA LEU A 82 1.41 2.04 -7.65
C LEU A 82 1.52 1.77 -6.15
N VAL A 83 2.74 1.75 -5.64
CA VAL A 83 3.01 1.41 -4.23
C VAL A 83 3.81 2.54 -3.57
N ALA A 84 3.44 2.88 -2.32
CA ALA A 84 4.23 3.74 -1.44
C ALA A 84 4.10 3.25 0.01
N GLU A 85 5.18 2.72 0.61
CA GLU A 85 5.11 1.97 1.87
C GLU A 85 6.31 2.24 2.80
N HIS A 86 6.11 2.07 4.11
CA HIS A 86 7.24 1.78 5.01
C HIS A 86 7.82 0.41 4.68
N ALA A 87 9.15 0.28 4.73
CA ALA A 87 9.79 -0.98 4.37
C ALA A 87 11.03 -1.30 5.19
N LEU A 88 11.44 -2.55 5.09
CA LEU A 88 12.73 -3.02 5.60
C LEU A 88 13.88 -2.24 4.96
N ALA A 89 14.71 -1.61 5.79
CA ALA A 89 15.81 -0.77 5.33
C ALA A 89 16.94 -1.59 4.67
N PRO A 90 17.69 -1.02 3.72
CA PRO A 90 18.83 -1.70 3.10
C PRO A 90 20.04 -1.86 4.03
N ASP A 91 20.18 -0.96 5.02
CA ASP A 91 21.32 -0.96 5.96
C ASP A 91 21.15 -2.03 7.05
N ALA A 92 22.09 -2.95 7.19
CA ALA A 92 22.04 -4.04 8.17
C ALA A 92 21.91 -3.56 9.63
N SER A 93 22.57 -2.45 9.96
CA SER A 93 22.47 -1.84 11.29
C SER A 93 21.08 -1.31 11.58
N VAL A 94 20.43 -0.69 10.61
CA VAL A 94 19.05 -0.16 10.73
C VAL A 94 18.06 -1.32 10.82
N ARG A 95 18.18 -2.34 9.95
CA ARG A 95 17.35 -3.56 10.00
C ARG A 95 17.36 -4.22 11.39
N LYS A 96 18.53 -4.33 12.01
CA LYS A 96 18.66 -4.89 13.36
C LYS A 96 17.80 -4.13 14.38
N TRP A 97 17.73 -2.81 14.28
CA TRP A 97 16.90 -1.99 15.13
C TRP A 97 15.42 -2.07 14.75
N GLN A 98 15.10 -2.11 13.46
CA GLN A 98 13.73 -2.33 13.00
C GLN A 98 13.16 -3.62 13.60
N HIS A 99 13.86 -4.75 13.48
CA HIS A 99 13.41 -6.03 14.06
C HIS A 99 13.25 -5.99 15.58
N ARG A 100 14.08 -5.21 16.29
CA ARG A 100 13.97 -5.08 17.75
C ARG A 100 12.79 -4.22 18.20
N LEU A 101 12.47 -3.19 17.42
CA LEU A 101 11.48 -2.19 17.79
C LEU A 101 10.10 -2.46 17.19
N ASP A 102 10.00 -3.34 16.21
CA ASP A 102 8.78 -3.61 15.44
C ASP A 102 7.57 -3.93 16.32
N GLY A 103 7.72 -4.81 17.29
CA GLY A 103 6.62 -5.18 18.19
C GLY A 103 6.12 -4.04 19.10
N LEU A 104 6.99 -3.09 19.47
CA LEU A 104 6.59 -1.89 20.19
C LEU A 104 6.00 -0.86 19.22
N TRP A 105 6.62 -0.70 18.06
CA TRP A 105 6.17 0.22 17.02
C TRP A 105 4.74 -0.09 16.56
N GLY A 106 4.44 -1.34 16.25
CA GLY A 106 3.10 -1.75 15.83
C GLY A 106 2.00 -1.39 16.84
N LYS A 107 2.30 -1.40 18.14
CA LYS A 107 1.33 -1.01 19.20
C LYS A 107 1.01 0.49 19.20
N ILE A 108 1.95 1.34 18.81
CA ILE A 108 1.78 2.80 18.84
C ILE A 108 1.52 3.40 17.46
N ALA A 109 1.80 2.67 16.39
CA ALA A 109 1.68 3.11 15.00
C ALA A 109 0.58 2.36 14.23
N GLY A 110 -0.52 2.02 14.91
CA GLY A 110 -1.72 1.47 14.26
C GLY A 110 -1.51 0.11 13.58
N GLY A 111 -0.58 -0.71 14.07
CA GLY A 111 -0.28 -2.04 13.49
C GLY A 111 0.81 -2.02 12.41
N CYS A 112 1.41 -0.87 12.11
CA CYS A 112 2.47 -0.79 11.11
C CYS A 112 3.72 -1.59 11.49
N HIS A 113 4.24 -2.38 10.56
CA HIS A 113 5.48 -3.16 10.65
C HIS A 113 6.59 -2.49 9.84
N ILE A 114 7.52 -1.82 10.53
CA ILE A 114 8.64 -1.12 9.88
C ILE A 114 9.73 -2.05 9.31
N ASN A 115 9.64 -3.33 9.62
CA ASN A 115 10.59 -4.37 9.19
C ASN A 115 10.03 -5.27 8.08
N ARG A 116 8.89 -4.90 7.45
CA ARG A 116 8.28 -5.71 6.40
C ARG A 116 9.03 -5.55 5.08
N ASP A 117 9.37 -6.69 4.47
CA ASP A 117 10.01 -6.72 3.15
C ASP A 117 8.97 -6.57 2.04
N ILE A 118 8.60 -5.32 1.75
CA ILE A 118 7.59 -5.00 0.74
C ILE A 118 8.03 -5.46 -0.66
N ARG A 119 9.32 -5.34 -0.98
CA ARG A 119 9.84 -5.79 -2.28
C ARG A 119 9.72 -7.32 -2.42
N GLY A 120 10.09 -8.08 -1.40
CA GLY A 120 9.94 -9.53 -1.39
C GLY A 120 8.50 -9.99 -1.51
N LEU A 121 7.55 -9.28 -0.88
CA LEU A 121 6.10 -9.54 -1.04
C LEU A 121 5.64 -9.37 -2.49
N LEU A 122 6.02 -8.27 -3.14
CA LEU A 122 5.68 -8.02 -4.54
C LEU A 122 6.32 -9.06 -5.48
N ASP A 123 7.60 -9.38 -5.28
CA ASP A 123 8.32 -10.35 -6.10
C ASP A 123 7.72 -11.77 -6.01
N SER A 124 7.12 -12.13 -4.85
CA SER A 124 6.44 -13.41 -4.63
C SER A 124 4.99 -13.45 -5.11
N SER A 125 4.43 -12.32 -5.52
CA SER A 125 3.05 -12.19 -5.99
C SER A 125 2.90 -12.41 -7.52
N ALA A 126 1.68 -12.26 -8.03
CA ALA A 126 1.41 -12.25 -9.47
C ALA A 126 1.82 -10.94 -10.16
N LEU A 127 2.47 -10.02 -9.46
CA LEU A 127 2.88 -8.71 -9.99
C LEU A 127 4.34 -8.74 -10.43
N ALA A 128 4.65 -8.02 -11.50
CA ALA A 128 6.01 -7.77 -11.97
C ALA A 128 6.40 -6.33 -11.60
N VAL A 129 7.42 -6.15 -10.78
CA VAL A 129 7.90 -4.82 -10.40
C VAL A 129 8.64 -4.18 -11.57
N ASP A 130 8.16 -3.02 -12.03
CA ASP A 130 8.71 -2.27 -13.16
C ASP A 130 9.71 -1.20 -12.68
N GLU A 131 9.28 -0.35 -11.74
CA GLU A 131 10.12 0.69 -11.14
C GLU A 131 10.13 0.55 -9.63
N TRP A 132 11.30 0.81 -9.02
CA TRP A 132 11.43 0.70 -7.57
C TRP A 132 12.46 1.67 -7.04
N GLN A 133 12.06 2.47 -6.08
CA GLN A 133 12.91 3.45 -5.40
C GLN A 133 12.70 3.38 -3.90
N GLY A 134 13.67 3.89 -3.13
CA GLY A 134 13.54 3.99 -1.69
C GLY A 134 14.44 5.05 -1.12
N MET A 135 14.02 5.65 -0.02
CA MET A 135 14.79 6.66 0.69
C MET A 135 14.49 6.68 2.18
N TYR A 136 15.38 7.24 2.94
CA TYR A 136 15.08 7.68 4.30
C TYR A 136 14.44 9.06 4.26
N LEU A 137 13.25 9.17 4.84
CA LEU A 137 12.57 10.47 4.93
C LEU A 137 13.40 11.48 5.74
N PRO A 138 13.56 12.70 5.24
CA PRO A 138 14.25 13.77 5.99
C PRO A 138 13.60 14.00 7.36
N GLN A 139 14.43 14.32 8.36
CA GLN A 139 14.00 14.63 9.73
C GLN A 139 13.26 13.48 10.47
N THR A 140 13.31 12.26 9.94
CA THR A 140 12.72 11.07 10.57
C THR A 140 13.84 10.15 11.08
N PRO A 141 13.71 9.56 12.28
CA PRO A 141 14.67 8.55 12.74
C PRO A 141 14.82 7.43 11.72
N ARG A 142 16.06 7.09 11.36
CA ARG A 142 16.33 6.10 10.28
C ARG A 142 15.60 4.78 10.48
N VAL A 143 15.41 4.34 11.72
CA VAL A 143 14.72 3.09 12.04
C VAL A 143 13.26 3.08 11.58
N ALA A 144 12.59 4.23 11.59
CA ALA A 144 11.19 4.39 11.19
C ALA A 144 11.01 5.15 9.87
N GLY A 145 12.09 5.65 9.27
CA GLY A 145 12.02 6.58 8.15
C GLY A 145 12.30 5.98 6.79
N TYR A 146 12.58 4.67 6.67
CA TYR A 146 12.82 4.09 5.34
C TYR A 146 11.50 3.82 4.64
N ASN A 147 11.33 4.48 3.50
CA ASN A 147 10.16 4.35 2.64
C ASN A 147 10.57 3.91 1.25
N VAL A 148 9.67 3.17 0.61
CA VAL A 148 9.82 2.69 -0.75
C VAL A 148 8.60 3.12 -1.57
N TRP A 149 8.82 3.32 -2.87
CA TRP A 149 7.73 3.53 -3.82
C TRP A 149 8.12 2.99 -5.19
N GLY A 150 7.11 2.72 -5.99
CA GLY A 150 7.34 2.19 -7.31
C GLY A 150 6.07 1.80 -8.01
N SER A 151 6.24 1.09 -9.12
CA SER A 151 5.16 0.53 -9.92
C SER A 151 5.38 -0.95 -10.19
N ALA A 152 4.28 -1.64 -10.39
CA ALA A 152 4.25 -3.03 -10.83
C ALA A 152 3.08 -3.24 -11.79
N THR A 153 3.17 -4.25 -12.65
CA THR A 153 2.11 -4.66 -13.58
C THR A 153 1.70 -6.10 -13.31
N LEU A 154 0.44 -6.43 -13.60
CA LEU A 154 -0.06 -7.82 -13.55
C LEU A 154 0.66 -8.64 -14.63
N ARG A 155 1.25 -9.79 -14.24
CA ARG A 155 1.95 -10.74 -15.13
C ARG A 155 1.02 -11.46 -16.06
#